data_608baaa0a35de160a85b4229ceda571c
#
_entry.id   608baaa0a35de160a85b4229ceda571c
#
_cell.length_a   1.000
_cell.length_b   1.000
_cell.length_c   1.000
_cell.angle_alpha   90.00
_cell.angle_beta   90.00
_cell.angle_gamma   90.00
#
_symmetry.space_group_name_H-M   'P 1'
#
loop_
_entity.id
_entity.type
_entity.pdbx_description
1 polymer ?
#
loop_
_entity_poly.entity_id
_entity_poly.type
_entity_poly.pdbx_seq_one_letter_code
_entity_poly.pdbx_strand_id
1 'polypeptide(L)'
;MPIIVPIPRGERRLMQKAIHKTRDKNHARRLTAMLMLHRGERVSDVARTLCCARSSVGRWINWFTHSGIEGLKSLPAGRSRRWPFEHICTLLRELIKHSPGDFGYQRSRWSTELLAIKINEITGCQLHAGTVRRWLPSAGLVWRRAAPTLRIRDPHKDEKMAVIHKALDECSAEHPVFYEDEVDIHLNPKIGADWQLRGQQKRVVTPGQNEKYYLAGALHSGTGKVSYVGGNSKSSALFIALLKHLKATYRRAKTITLIVDNYIIHKSRETQRWLKANPKFRVIYQPVYSPWVNHVERLWQALHDTITRNHQCRRQPIPRRKTWSGKSVAVLG
;
A
#
# COMPACT_ATOMS: atom_id res chain seq x y z
N MET A 1 -8.65 -54.69 -34.23
CA MET A 1 -8.88 -53.32 -34.69
C MET A 1 -8.35 -52.32 -33.66
N PRO A 2 -7.73 -51.22 -34.07
CA PRO A 2 -7.28 -50.23 -33.12
C PRO A 2 -8.49 -49.61 -32.39
N ILE A 3 -8.36 -49.44 -31.07
CA ILE A 3 -9.43 -48.97 -30.18
C ILE A 3 -9.77 -47.47 -30.46
N ILE A 4 -8.81 -46.75 -31.00
CA ILE A 4 -8.97 -45.32 -31.44
C ILE A 4 -8.43 -45.16 -32.85
N VAL A 5 -8.94 -44.19 -33.58
CA VAL A 5 -8.39 -43.81 -34.88
C VAL A 5 -6.91 -43.42 -34.73
N PRO A 6 -6.02 -43.85 -35.68
CA PRO A 6 -4.59 -43.47 -35.62
C PRO A 6 -4.39 -41.98 -35.52
N ILE A 7 -3.65 -41.55 -34.49
CA ILE A 7 -3.37 -40.13 -34.24
C ILE A 7 -2.25 -39.67 -35.17
N PRO A 8 -2.44 -38.60 -35.98
CA PRO A 8 -1.42 -38.06 -36.88
C PRO A 8 -0.14 -37.64 -36.12
N ARG A 9 1.03 -37.73 -36.81
CA ARG A 9 2.32 -37.40 -36.19
C ARG A 9 2.38 -35.98 -35.60
N GLY A 10 1.75 -35.00 -36.25
CA GLY A 10 1.66 -33.63 -35.79
C GLY A 10 0.90 -33.50 -34.44
N GLU A 11 -0.26 -34.18 -34.35
CA GLU A 11 -1.06 -34.18 -33.13
C GLU A 11 -0.36 -34.88 -31.97
N ARG A 12 0.33 -36.02 -32.24
CA ARG A 12 1.12 -36.69 -31.21
C ARG A 12 2.21 -35.80 -30.62
N ARG A 13 2.90 -35.01 -31.48
CA ARG A 13 3.88 -34.04 -31.02
C ARG A 13 3.24 -32.93 -30.15
N LEU A 14 2.06 -32.44 -30.54
CA LEU A 14 1.30 -31.46 -29.75
C LEU A 14 0.89 -32.05 -28.39
N MET A 15 0.39 -33.27 -28.37
CA MET A 15 0.05 -33.96 -27.12
C MET A 15 1.26 -34.12 -26.20
N GLN A 16 2.40 -34.51 -26.73
CA GLN A 16 3.65 -34.64 -25.95
C GLN A 16 4.09 -33.30 -25.36
N LYS A 17 4.09 -32.23 -26.19
CA LYS A 17 4.37 -30.86 -25.71
C LYS A 17 3.38 -30.43 -24.63
N ALA A 18 2.10 -30.71 -24.81
CA ALA A 18 1.05 -30.39 -23.85
C ALA A 18 1.25 -31.11 -22.51
N ILE A 19 1.64 -32.42 -22.53
CA ILE A 19 1.95 -33.18 -21.32
C ILE A 19 3.08 -32.54 -20.51
N HIS A 20 4.16 -32.12 -21.17
CA HIS A 20 5.28 -31.46 -20.49
C HIS A 20 4.97 -30.05 -19.97
N LYS A 21 4.09 -29.33 -20.68
CA LYS A 21 3.78 -27.92 -20.34
C LYS A 21 2.64 -27.78 -19.33
N THR A 22 1.68 -28.71 -19.30
CA THR A 22 0.49 -28.56 -18.46
C THR A 22 0.76 -28.75 -16.99
N ARG A 23 0.17 -27.91 -16.14
CA ARG A 23 0.10 -28.11 -14.68
C ARG A 23 -1.11 -28.97 -14.26
N ASP A 24 -2.03 -29.21 -15.18
CA ASP A 24 -3.20 -30.05 -14.93
C ASP A 24 -2.83 -31.53 -15.06
N LYS A 25 -2.65 -32.19 -13.93
CA LYS A 25 -2.32 -33.61 -13.82
C LYS A 25 -3.37 -34.51 -14.51
N ASN A 26 -4.65 -34.14 -14.47
CA ASN A 26 -5.72 -34.89 -15.10
C ASN A 26 -5.68 -34.77 -16.61
N HIS A 27 -5.39 -33.59 -17.13
CA HIS A 27 -5.20 -33.38 -18.57
C HIS A 27 -3.99 -34.16 -19.08
N ALA A 28 -2.83 -34.06 -18.42
CA ALA A 28 -1.65 -34.86 -18.77
C ALA A 28 -1.95 -36.36 -18.80
N ARG A 29 -2.64 -36.86 -17.79
CA ARG A 29 -3.02 -38.27 -17.66
C ARG A 29 -3.93 -38.75 -18.80
N ARG A 30 -4.90 -37.94 -19.23
CA ARG A 30 -5.80 -38.23 -20.35
C ARG A 30 -5.05 -38.26 -21.70
N LEU A 31 -4.14 -37.30 -21.92
CA LEU A 31 -3.28 -37.26 -23.11
C LEU A 31 -2.37 -38.47 -23.17
N THR A 32 -1.78 -38.88 -22.04
CA THR A 32 -0.94 -40.05 -21.96
C THR A 32 -1.75 -41.32 -22.28
N ALA A 33 -2.99 -41.45 -21.79
CA ALA A 33 -3.87 -42.55 -22.11
C ALA A 33 -4.10 -42.68 -23.64
N MET A 34 -4.35 -41.61 -24.33
CA MET A 34 -4.57 -41.62 -25.79
C MET A 34 -3.31 -42.04 -26.55
N LEU A 35 -2.12 -41.58 -26.12
CA LEU A 35 -0.86 -42.00 -26.74
C LEU A 35 -0.56 -43.50 -26.51
N MET A 36 -0.91 -44.06 -25.35
CA MET A 36 -0.78 -45.50 -25.06
C MET A 36 -1.74 -46.30 -25.93
N LEU A 37 -3.00 -45.92 -26.05
CA LEU A 37 -4.00 -46.56 -26.91
C LEU A 37 -3.59 -46.51 -28.40
N HIS A 38 -3.00 -45.38 -28.85
CA HIS A 38 -2.45 -45.25 -30.20
C HIS A 38 -1.31 -46.25 -30.48
N ARG A 39 -0.52 -46.61 -29.45
CA ARG A 39 0.53 -47.64 -29.55
C ARG A 39 -0.02 -49.06 -29.59
N GLY A 40 -1.33 -49.26 -29.46
CA GLY A 40 -2.00 -50.57 -29.45
C GLY A 40 -2.17 -51.18 -28.08
N GLU A 41 -1.92 -50.46 -26.98
CA GLU A 41 -2.15 -50.97 -25.64
C GLU A 41 -3.65 -51.18 -25.37
N ARG A 42 -3.98 -52.21 -24.60
CA ARG A 42 -5.38 -52.50 -24.23
C ARG A 42 -5.89 -51.54 -23.18
N VAL A 43 -7.19 -51.24 -23.19
CA VAL A 43 -7.84 -50.36 -22.19
C VAL A 43 -7.57 -50.81 -20.76
N SER A 44 -7.51 -52.13 -20.52
CA SER A 44 -7.18 -52.71 -19.22
C SER A 44 -5.76 -52.35 -18.75
N ASP A 45 -4.82 -52.33 -19.68
CA ASP A 45 -3.42 -52.09 -19.34
C ASP A 45 -3.16 -50.62 -19.15
N VAL A 46 -3.75 -49.76 -20.00
CA VAL A 46 -3.76 -48.29 -19.82
C VAL A 46 -4.39 -47.92 -18.46
N ALA A 47 -5.54 -48.56 -18.11
CA ALA A 47 -6.20 -48.29 -16.84
C ALA A 47 -5.31 -48.67 -15.64
N ARG A 48 -4.60 -49.82 -15.73
CA ARG A 48 -3.67 -50.28 -14.71
C ARG A 48 -2.48 -49.34 -14.58
N THR A 49 -1.83 -49.03 -15.70
CA THR A 49 -0.65 -48.13 -15.73
C THR A 49 -0.95 -46.74 -15.18
N LEU A 50 -2.11 -46.20 -15.54
CA LEU A 50 -2.53 -44.88 -15.09
C LEU A 50 -3.30 -44.88 -13.74
N CYS A 51 -3.39 -46.01 -13.07
CA CYS A 51 -4.09 -46.19 -11.79
C CYS A 51 -5.52 -45.62 -11.83
N CYS A 52 -6.35 -46.04 -12.81
CA CYS A 52 -7.73 -45.55 -12.94
C CYS A 52 -8.70 -46.65 -13.36
N ALA A 53 -9.99 -46.43 -13.24
CA ALA A 53 -11.02 -47.34 -13.70
C ALA A 53 -11.04 -47.45 -15.24
N ARG A 54 -11.33 -48.61 -15.79
CA ARG A 54 -11.53 -48.82 -17.24
C ARG A 54 -12.59 -47.89 -17.81
N SER A 55 -13.67 -47.66 -17.06
CA SER A 55 -14.74 -46.71 -17.42
C SER A 55 -14.24 -45.28 -17.59
N SER A 56 -13.20 -44.86 -16.86
CA SER A 56 -12.56 -43.53 -17.04
C SER A 56 -11.85 -43.48 -18.38
N VAL A 57 -11.08 -44.53 -18.73
CA VAL A 57 -10.41 -44.57 -20.05
C VAL A 57 -11.44 -44.59 -21.18
N GLY A 58 -12.54 -45.33 -21.04
CA GLY A 58 -13.65 -45.34 -22.01
C GLY A 58 -14.26 -43.96 -22.22
N ARG A 59 -14.51 -43.21 -21.13
CA ARG A 59 -14.97 -41.82 -21.23
C ARG A 59 -13.98 -40.89 -21.93
N TRP A 60 -12.68 -41.08 -21.70
CA TRP A 60 -11.63 -40.27 -22.34
C TRP A 60 -11.53 -40.56 -23.82
N ILE A 61 -11.71 -41.85 -24.24
CA ILE A 61 -11.81 -42.23 -25.65
C ILE A 61 -12.97 -41.50 -26.30
N ASN A 62 -14.15 -41.53 -25.67
CA ASN A 62 -15.34 -40.88 -26.17
C ASN A 62 -15.13 -39.33 -26.32
N TRP A 63 -14.56 -38.67 -25.29
CA TRP A 63 -14.24 -37.25 -25.37
C TRP A 63 -13.23 -36.94 -26.48
N PHE A 64 -12.21 -37.78 -26.64
CA PHE A 64 -11.21 -37.60 -27.71
C PHE A 64 -11.83 -37.82 -29.10
N THR A 65 -12.69 -38.79 -29.28
CA THR A 65 -13.35 -39.06 -30.56
C THR A 65 -14.27 -37.92 -30.99
N HIS A 66 -14.99 -37.28 -30.05
CA HIS A 66 -15.93 -36.18 -30.36
C HIS A 66 -15.26 -34.83 -30.47
N SER A 67 -14.24 -34.56 -29.68
CA SER A 67 -13.69 -33.18 -29.51
C SER A 67 -12.17 -33.11 -29.61
N GLY A 68 -11.52 -34.20 -30.04
CA GLY A 68 -10.07 -34.24 -30.19
C GLY A 68 -9.30 -33.93 -28.90
N ILE A 69 -8.14 -33.32 -29.03
CA ILE A 69 -7.27 -32.97 -27.90
C ILE A 69 -7.96 -31.97 -26.94
N GLU A 70 -8.79 -31.07 -27.44
CA GLU A 70 -9.50 -30.08 -26.65
C GLU A 70 -10.50 -30.74 -25.68
N GLY A 71 -11.16 -31.82 -26.10
CA GLY A 71 -12.09 -32.59 -25.25
C GLY A 71 -11.43 -33.23 -24.03
N LEU A 72 -10.11 -33.36 -24.05
CA LEU A 72 -9.36 -33.93 -22.95
C LEU A 72 -8.96 -32.89 -21.87
N LYS A 73 -9.16 -31.61 -22.11
CA LYS A 73 -8.91 -30.57 -21.10
C LYS A 73 -9.86 -30.76 -19.90
N SER A 74 -9.37 -30.43 -18.71
CA SER A 74 -10.22 -30.41 -17.54
C SER A 74 -11.15 -29.20 -17.60
N LEU A 75 -12.44 -29.48 -17.44
CA LEU A 75 -13.40 -28.40 -17.22
C LEU A 75 -13.12 -27.74 -15.85
N PRO A 76 -13.43 -26.44 -15.70
CA PRO A 76 -13.33 -25.79 -14.41
C PRO A 76 -14.06 -26.59 -13.34
N ALA A 77 -13.35 -26.92 -12.25
CA ALA A 77 -13.94 -27.64 -11.13
C ALA A 77 -14.91 -26.74 -10.37
N GLY A 78 -16.02 -27.30 -9.92
CA GLY A 78 -16.97 -26.61 -9.08
C GLY A 78 -18.39 -26.56 -9.66
N ARG A 79 -19.33 -26.17 -8.79
CA ARG A 79 -20.72 -25.95 -9.17
C ARG A 79 -20.82 -24.63 -9.94
N SER A 80 -21.67 -24.59 -10.98
CA SER A 80 -22.02 -23.34 -11.66
C SER A 80 -22.47 -22.28 -10.64
N ARG A 81 -22.07 -21.03 -10.86
CA ARG A 81 -22.49 -19.94 -9.97
C ARG A 81 -23.99 -19.76 -10.02
N ARG A 82 -24.63 -19.70 -8.86
CA ARG A 82 -26.08 -19.51 -8.72
C ARG A 82 -26.54 -18.14 -9.26
N TRP A 83 -25.66 -17.12 -9.18
CA TRP A 83 -25.98 -15.75 -9.49
C TRP A 83 -25.13 -15.24 -10.67
N PRO A 84 -25.65 -14.30 -11.49
CA PRO A 84 -24.95 -13.74 -12.65
C PRO A 84 -23.76 -12.88 -12.21
N PHE A 85 -22.62 -13.51 -12.08
CA PHE A 85 -21.40 -12.92 -11.50
C PHE A 85 -20.97 -11.62 -12.18
N GLU A 86 -20.89 -11.61 -13.52
CA GLU A 86 -20.40 -10.45 -14.26
C GLU A 86 -21.33 -9.24 -14.10
N HIS A 87 -22.64 -9.48 -14.15
CA HIS A 87 -23.64 -8.44 -13.93
C HIS A 87 -23.52 -7.83 -12.53
N ILE A 88 -23.38 -8.67 -11.50
CA ILE A 88 -23.23 -8.19 -10.12
C ILE A 88 -21.91 -7.46 -9.92
N CYS A 89 -20.81 -7.90 -10.54
CA CYS A 89 -19.54 -7.17 -10.49
C CYS A 89 -19.64 -5.78 -11.13
N THR A 90 -20.40 -5.64 -12.21
CA THR A 90 -20.67 -4.34 -12.85
C THR A 90 -21.49 -3.45 -11.91
N LEU A 91 -22.55 -3.98 -11.30
CA LEU A 91 -23.35 -3.23 -10.31
C LEU A 91 -22.51 -2.81 -9.10
N LEU A 92 -21.62 -3.66 -8.59
CA LEU A 92 -20.71 -3.31 -7.49
C LEU A 92 -19.80 -2.14 -7.86
N ARG A 93 -19.25 -2.12 -9.09
CA ARG A 93 -18.42 -1.00 -9.57
C ARG A 93 -19.22 0.30 -9.64
N GLU A 94 -20.47 0.25 -10.09
CA GLU A 94 -21.33 1.45 -10.17
C GLU A 94 -21.72 1.94 -8.76
N LEU A 95 -22.18 1.05 -7.88
CA LEU A 95 -22.59 1.42 -6.53
C LEU A 95 -21.44 2.12 -5.74
N ILE A 96 -20.21 1.67 -5.91
CA ILE A 96 -19.06 2.25 -5.17
C ILE A 96 -18.67 3.66 -5.66
N LYS A 97 -19.11 4.06 -6.86
CA LYS A 97 -18.91 5.45 -7.33
C LYS A 97 -19.76 6.46 -6.55
N HIS A 98 -20.82 6.01 -5.90
CA HIS A 98 -21.76 6.80 -5.14
C HIS A 98 -21.62 6.54 -3.64
N SER A 99 -22.09 7.48 -2.82
CA SER A 99 -22.17 7.28 -1.38
C SER A 99 -23.43 6.49 -1.02
N PRO A 100 -23.47 5.73 0.09
CA PRO A 100 -24.71 5.13 0.57
C PRO A 100 -25.82 6.16 0.83
N GLY A 101 -25.45 7.39 1.22
CA GLY A 101 -26.39 8.49 1.42
C GLY A 101 -27.20 8.85 0.17
N ASP A 102 -26.62 8.70 -1.01
CA ASP A 102 -27.29 8.97 -2.30
C ASP A 102 -28.45 8.00 -2.57
N PHE A 103 -28.46 6.89 -1.84
CA PHE A 103 -29.51 5.86 -1.88
C PHE A 103 -30.41 5.87 -0.62
N GLY A 104 -30.34 6.92 0.19
CA GLY A 104 -31.17 7.09 1.38
C GLY A 104 -30.68 6.39 2.64
N TYR A 105 -29.49 5.79 2.63
CA TYR A 105 -28.91 5.16 3.82
C TYR A 105 -28.19 6.18 4.69
N GLN A 106 -28.42 6.14 6.00
CA GLN A 106 -27.70 6.98 6.97
C GLN A 106 -26.29 6.39 7.27
N ARG A 107 -25.49 6.23 6.23
CA ARG A 107 -24.13 5.69 6.29
C ARG A 107 -23.19 6.46 5.37
N SER A 108 -21.98 6.73 5.83
CA SER A 108 -20.95 7.46 5.07
C SER A 108 -20.09 6.56 4.16
N ARG A 109 -20.18 5.24 4.33
CA ARG A 109 -19.39 4.28 3.55
C ARG A 109 -20.12 2.96 3.37
N TRP A 110 -19.85 2.29 2.27
CA TRP A 110 -20.36 0.96 2.00
C TRP A 110 -19.74 -0.09 2.92
N SER A 111 -20.55 -0.94 3.50
CA SER A 111 -20.14 -2.23 4.07
C SER A 111 -20.56 -3.36 3.15
N THR A 112 -20.00 -4.55 3.33
CA THR A 112 -20.37 -5.74 2.54
C THR A 112 -21.83 -6.14 2.75
N GLU A 113 -22.36 -5.91 3.94
CA GLU A 113 -23.76 -6.14 4.30
C GLU A 113 -24.66 -5.18 3.53
N LEU A 114 -24.32 -3.90 3.53
CA LEU A 114 -25.13 -2.87 2.87
C LEU A 114 -25.10 -3.04 1.34
N LEU A 115 -23.94 -3.41 0.77
CA LEU A 115 -23.83 -3.75 -0.64
C LEU A 115 -24.70 -4.97 -0.99
N ALA A 116 -24.74 -6.00 -0.13
CA ALA A 116 -25.57 -7.18 -0.35
C ALA A 116 -27.07 -6.81 -0.32
N ILE A 117 -27.49 -5.98 0.63
CA ILE A 117 -28.88 -5.47 0.72
C ILE A 117 -29.22 -4.70 -0.57
N LYS A 118 -28.38 -3.76 -0.99
CA LYS A 118 -28.65 -2.93 -2.17
C LYS A 118 -28.69 -3.74 -3.46
N ILE A 119 -27.80 -4.70 -3.63
CA ILE A 119 -27.83 -5.60 -4.78
C ILE A 119 -29.10 -6.43 -4.78
N ASN A 120 -29.54 -6.91 -3.61
CA ASN A 120 -30.78 -7.66 -3.49
C ASN A 120 -32.01 -6.80 -3.87
N GLU A 121 -32.05 -5.55 -3.44
CA GLU A 121 -33.10 -4.59 -3.82
C GLU A 121 -33.15 -4.37 -5.35
N ILE A 122 -32.01 -4.25 -6.01
CA ILE A 122 -31.93 -3.98 -7.45
C ILE A 122 -32.21 -5.23 -8.29
N THR A 123 -31.69 -6.40 -7.87
CA THR A 123 -31.65 -7.60 -8.72
C THR A 123 -32.54 -8.74 -8.24
N GLY A 124 -33.10 -8.66 -7.03
CA GLY A 124 -33.79 -9.79 -6.37
C GLY A 124 -32.85 -10.94 -5.94
N CYS A 125 -31.52 -10.81 -6.17
CA CYS A 125 -30.55 -11.83 -5.85
C CYS A 125 -30.20 -11.80 -4.36
N GLN A 126 -30.65 -12.77 -3.58
CA GLN A 126 -30.32 -12.87 -2.15
C GLN A 126 -28.86 -13.29 -1.92
N LEU A 127 -27.96 -12.32 -2.05
CA LEU A 127 -26.53 -12.51 -1.82
C LEU A 127 -26.19 -12.33 -0.34
N HIS A 128 -25.41 -13.28 0.19
CA HIS A 128 -24.82 -13.12 1.51
C HIS A 128 -23.61 -12.17 1.46
N ALA A 129 -23.44 -11.34 2.49
CA ALA A 129 -22.31 -10.37 2.59
C ALA A 129 -20.93 -11.01 2.38
N GLY A 130 -20.74 -12.26 2.86
CA GLY A 130 -19.51 -13.02 2.61
C GLY A 130 -19.28 -13.36 1.14
N THR A 131 -20.34 -13.48 0.32
CA THR A 131 -20.22 -13.66 -1.13
C THR A 131 -19.78 -12.35 -1.79
N VAL A 132 -20.38 -11.23 -1.41
CA VAL A 132 -19.99 -9.89 -1.86
C VAL A 132 -18.52 -9.64 -1.52
N ARG A 133 -18.09 -9.92 -0.29
CA ARG A 133 -16.69 -9.76 0.13
C ARG A 133 -15.70 -10.53 -0.76
N ARG A 134 -16.04 -11.76 -1.15
CA ARG A 134 -15.21 -12.57 -2.07
C ARG A 134 -15.20 -12.04 -3.51
N TRP A 135 -16.27 -11.39 -3.94
CA TRP A 135 -16.41 -10.90 -5.31
C TRP A 135 -15.85 -9.50 -5.53
N LEU A 136 -15.73 -8.68 -4.48
CA LEU A 136 -15.14 -7.34 -4.56
C LEU A 136 -13.74 -7.35 -5.20
N PRO A 137 -12.77 -8.20 -4.79
CA PRO A 137 -11.48 -8.27 -5.47
C PRO A 137 -11.56 -8.68 -6.94
N SER A 138 -12.45 -9.63 -7.26
CA SER A 138 -12.67 -10.06 -8.65
C SER A 138 -13.30 -8.96 -9.51
N ALA A 139 -14.07 -8.06 -8.89
CA ALA A 139 -14.57 -6.84 -9.53
C ALA A 139 -13.52 -5.73 -9.64
N GLY A 140 -12.27 -5.95 -9.21
CA GLY A 140 -11.22 -4.95 -9.20
C GLY A 140 -11.32 -3.94 -8.06
N LEU A 141 -12.15 -4.22 -7.04
CA LEU A 141 -12.38 -3.33 -5.91
C LEU A 141 -11.54 -3.76 -4.70
N VAL A 142 -10.82 -2.82 -4.12
CA VAL A 142 -9.93 -3.06 -2.98
C VAL A 142 -10.28 -2.15 -1.81
N TRP A 143 -10.13 -2.68 -0.60
CA TRP A 143 -10.31 -1.88 0.61
C TRP A 143 -9.06 -1.06 0.87
N ARG A 144 -9.15 0.26 0.78
CA ARG A 144 -8.06 1.20 1.02
C ARG A 144 -8.51 2.35 1.91
N ARG A 145 -7.57 2.95 2.63
CA ARG A 145 -7.81 4.22 3.34
C ARG A 145 -8.12 5.31 2.31
N ALA A 146 -9.21 6.05 2.52
CA ALA A 146 -9.54 7.22 1.71
C ALA A 146 -8.47 8.31 1.92
N ALA A 147 -8.12 8.99 0.85
CA ALA A 147 -7.28 10.17 0.92
C ALA A 147 -8.19 11.42 1.07
N PRO A 148 -7.84 12.35 1.96
CA PRO A 148 -8.58 13.60 2.06
C PRO A 148 -8.36 14.42 0.78
N THR A 149 -9.45 14.94 0.23
CA THR A 149 -9.40 15.93 -0.86
C THR A 149 -9.91 17.25 -0.30
N LEU A 150 -9.07 18.28 -0.34
CA LEU A 150 -9.43 19.58 0.19
C LEU A 150 -10.30 20.33 -0.81
N ARG A 151 -11.38 20.92 -0.28
CA ARG A 151 -12.30 21.75 -1.04
C ARG A 151 -11.66 23.10 -1.40
N ILE A 152 -10.81 23.61 -0.52
CA ILE A 152 -10.08 24.87 -0.71
C ILE A 152 -8.76 24.53 -1.39
N ARG A 153 -8.54 25.08 -2.59
CA ARG A 153 -7.28 24.94 -3.35
C ARG A 153 -6.50 26.25 -3.23
N ASP A 154 -5.18 26.14 -3.08
CA ASP A 154 -4.30 27.31 -3.22
C ASP A 154 -4.29 27.74 -4.69
N PRO A 155 -4.73 28.95 -5.02
CA PRO A 155 -4.76 29.44 -6.41
C PRO A 155 -3.35 29.53 -7.02
N HIS A 156 -2.31 29.73 -6.19
CA HIS A 156 -0.91 29.81 -6.60
C HIS A 156 -0.12 28.50 -6.38
N LYS A 157 -0.82 27.35 -6.33
CA LYS A 157 -0.17 26.08 -6.04
C LYS A 157 0.94 25.75 -7.03
N ASP A 158 0.68 25.88 -8.32
CA ASP A 158 1.62 25.48 -9.36
C ASP A 158 2.84 26.40 -9.39
N GLU A 159 2.68 27.69 -9.17
CA GLU A 159 3.77 28.66 -9.04
C GLU A 159 4.66 28.34 -7.82
N LYS A 160 4.06 28.07 -6.66
CA LYS A 160 4.79 27.69 -5.45
C LYS A 160 5.53 26.37 -5.63
N MET A 161 4.90 25.39 -6.28
CA MET A 161 5.54 24.11 -6.61
C MET A 161 6.73 24.30 -7.55
N ALA A 162 6.61 25.13 -8.57
CA ALA A 162 7.72 25.46 -9.49
C ALA A 162 8.92 26.06 -8.74
N VAL A 163 8.66 26.97 -7.77
CA VAL A 163 9.72 27.57 -6.92
C VAL A 163 10.38 26.51 -6.04
N ILE A 164 9.59 25.57 -5.49
CA ILE A 164 10.12 24.47 -4.67
C ILE A 164 10.98 23.53 -5.53
N HIS A 165 10.48 23.11 -6.70
CA HIS A 165 11.25 22.23 -7.60
C HIS A 165 12.56 22.88 -8.04
N LYS A 166 12.52 24.15 -8.44
CA LYS A 166 13.74 24.89 -8.78
C LYS A 166 14.75 24.89 -7.64
N ALA A 167 14.30 25.14 -6.39
CA ALA A 167 15.19 25.14 -5.24
C ALA A 167 15.80 23.73 -4.99
N LEU A 168 15.02 22.67 -5.20
CA LEU A 168 15.50 21.29 -5.04
C LEU A 168 16.53 20.90 -6.11
N ASP A 169 16.32 21.33 -7.35
CA ASP A 169 17.24 21.08 -8.48
C ASP A 169 18.56 21.84 -8.30
N GLU A 170 18.54 23.01 -7.66
CA GLU A 170 19.71 23.82 -7.33
C GLU A 170 20.44 23.36 -6.05
N CYS A 171 19.96 22.29 -5.38
CA CYS A 171 20.53 21.82 -4.12
C CYS A 171 21.99 21.35 -4.29
N SER A 172 22.88 21.92 -3.51
CA SER A 172 24.31 21.62 -3.52
C SER A 172 24.96 21.84 -2.16
N ALA A 173 26.25 21.52 -2.02
CA ALA A 173 26.99 21.80 -0.80
C ALA A 173 27.05 23.30 -0.44
N GLU A 174 27.06 24.17 -1.44
CA GLU A 174 27.04 25.64 -1.26
C GLU A 174 25.61 26.19 -1.09
N HIS A 175 24.61 25.48 -1.60
CA HIS A 175 23.19 25.87 -1.57
C HIS A 175 22.33 24.74 -1.03
N PRO A 176 22.50 24.32 0.25
CA PRO A 176 21.69 23.24 0.84
C PRO A 176 20.24 23.64 0.97
N VAL A 177 19.35 22.69 0.66
CA VAL A 177 17.88 22.83 0.74
C VAL A 177 17.34 21.82 1.76
N PHE A 178 16.44 22.29 2.61
CA PHE A 178 15.85 21.52 3.70
C PHE A 178 14.33 21.56 3.65
N TYR A 179 13.71 20.43 3.93
CA TYR A 179 12.34 20.38 4.40
C TYR A 179 12.33 20.57 5.92
N GLU A 180 11.48 21.43 6.41
CA GLU A 180 11.42 21.75 7.84
C GLU A 180 10.01 21.60 8.37
N ASP A 181 9.89 21.10 9.61
CA ASP A 181 8.64 20.96 10.34
C ASP A 181 8.90 20.67 11.83
N GLU A 182 7.88 20.87 12.65
CA GLU A 182 7.92 20.54 14.07
C GLU A 182 7.02 19.37 14.41
N VAL A 183 7.56 18.49 15.26
CA VAL A 183 6.83 17.36 15.82
C VAL A 183 6.68 17.49 17.33
N ASP A 184 5.50 17.12 17.86
CA ASP A 184 5.26 17.00 19.29
C ASP A 184 5.48 15.56 19.77
N ILE A 185 6.24 15.45 20.85
CA ILE A 185 6.46 14.19 21.55
C ILE A 185 5.70 14.26 22.86
N HIS A 186 4.79 13.30 23.07
CA HIS A 186 3.99 13.22 24.27
C HIS A 186 4.62 12.31 25.30
N LEU A 187 4.51 12.65 26.58
CA LEU A 187 4.89 11.77 27.68
C LEU A 187 3.97 10.55 27.72
N ASN A 188 2.68 10.72 27.46
CA ASN A 188 1.76 9.61 27.25
C ASN A 188 1.97 8.99 25.86
N PRO A 189 2.30 7.69 25.79
CA PRO A 189 2.58 7.04 24.52
C PRO A 189 1.33 6.95 23.63
N LYS A 190 1.50 7.08 22.34
CA LYS A 190 0.49 6.65 21.36
C LYS A 190 0.45 5.14 21.38
N ILE A 191 -0.69 4.55 21.71
CA ILE A 191 -0.86 3.10 21.74
C ILE A 191 -1.00 2.55 20.33
N GLY A 192 -0.26 1.48 20.02
CA GLY A 192 -0.28 0.79 18.74
C GLY A 192 -0.21 -0.72 18.90
N ALA A 193 -0.37 -1.43 17.79
CA ALA A 193 -0.21 -2.87 17.75
C ALA A 193 1.22 -3.28 18.13
N ASP A 194 1.35 -4.42 18.82
CA ASP A 194 2.62 -5.00 19.23
C ASP A 194 2.48 -6.52 19.32
N TRP A 195 3.61 -7.22 19.26
CA TRP A 195 3.62 -8.66 19.43
C TRP A 195 3.32 -9.06 20.87
N GLN A 196 2.41 -10.01 21.04
CA GLN A 196 1.99 -10.49 22.35
C GLN A 196 1.56 -11.96 22.28
N LEU A 197 1.63 -12.66 23.39
CA LEU A 197 1.19 -14.04 23.47
C LEU A 197 -0.32 -14.14 23.24
N ARG A 198 -0.74 -15.19 22.56
CA ARG A 198 -2.16 -15.43 22.26
C ARG A 198 -2.96 -15.52 23.57
N GLY A 199 -4.05 -14.77 23.65
CA GLY A 199 -4.89 -14.71 24.85
C GLY A 199 -4.40 -13.75 25.93
N GLN A 200 -3.27 -13.06 25.73
CA GLN A 200 -2.78 -12.03 26.64
C GLN A 200 -2.90 -10.65 26.01
N GLN A 201 -3.13 -9.63 26.84
CA GLN A 201 -3.19 -8.22 26.42
C GLN A 201 -1.99 -7.48 27.00
N LYS A 202 -1.07 -7.03 26.14
CA LYS A 202 0.03 -6.16 26.56
C LYS A 202 -0.52 -4.83 27.08
N ARG A 203 -0.08 -4.46 28.26
CA ARG A 203 -0.44 -3.18 28.89
C ARG A 203 0.76 -2.24 28.83
N VAL A 204 0.52 -1.00 28.43
CA VAL A 204 1.54 0.06 28.39
C VAL A 204 1.20 1.03 29.51
N VAL A 205 2.13 1.19 30.47
CA VAL A 205 1.95 2.11 31.59
C VAL A 205 2.00 3.54 31.05
N THR A 206 0.94 4.30 31.30
CA THR A 206 0.86 5.72 30.96
C THR A 206 0.93 6.57 32.19
N PRO A 207 1.73 7.66 32.23
CA PRO A 207 1.86 8.50 33.42
C PRO A 207 0.58 9.23 33.85
N GLY A 208 -0.41 9.34 32.96
CA GLY A 208 -1.68 10.03 33.23
C GLY A 208 -1.64 11.54 32.98
N GLN A 209 -0.61 12.24 33.42
CA GLN A 209 -0.37 13.63 33.03
C GLN A 209 0.38 13.67 31.70
N ASN A 210 -0.15 14.39 30.73
CA ASN A 210 0.47 14.48 29.42
C ASN A 210 1.30 15.76 29.32
N GLU A 211 2.60 15.60 29.33
CA GLU A 211 3.55 16.64 28.99
C GLU A 211 3.94 16.52 27.51
N LYS A 212 4.19 17.68 26.90
CA LYS A 212 4.63 17.73 25.51
C LYS A 212 6.04 18.31 25.41
N TYR A 213 6.82 17.72 24.53
CA TYR A 213 8.11 18.23 24.11
C TYR A 213 8.12 18.39 22.59
N TYR A 214 8.69 19.44 22.10
CA TYR A 214 8.67 19.77 20.67
C TYR A 214 10.04 19.62 20.08
N LEU A 215 10.13 19.04 18.89
CA LEU A 215 11.34 19.02 18.08
C LEU A 215 11.05 19.83 16.81
N ALA A 216 11.91 20.80 16.51
CA ALA A 216 11.98 21.39 15.18
C ALA A 216 13.09 20.68 14.42
N GLY A 217 12.79 20.18 13.23
CA GLY A 217 13.71 19.37 12.44
C GLY A 217 13.80 19.81 10.99
N ALA A 218 14.99 19.72 10.44
CA ALA A 218 15.30 20.03 9.05
C ALA A 218 15.92 18.80 8.37
N LEU A 219 15.26 18.29 7.35
CA LEU A 219 15.72 17.19 6.50
C LEU A 219 16.40 17.75 5.26
N HIS A 220 17.68 17.49 5.10
CA HIS A 220 18.46 17.91 3.92
C HIS A 220 18.00 17.11 2.69
N SER A 221 17.47 17.79 1.66
CA SER A 221 16.87 17.17 0.49
C SER A 221 17.82 16.28 -0.33
N GLY A 222 19.09 16.68 -0.46
CA GLY A 222 20.06 15.94 -1.27
C GLY A 222 20.78 14.81 -0.54
N THR A 223 20.89 14.86 0.82
CA THR A 223 21.68 13.87 1.57
C THR A 223 20.87 13.03 2.55
N GLY A 224 19.61 13.39 2.79
CA GLY A 224 18.76 12.76 3.81
C GLY A 224 19.21 13.00 5.27
N LYS A 225 20.23 13.83 5.50
CA LYS A 225 20.68 14.17 6.87
C LYS A 225 19.65 15.02 7.58
N VAL A 226 19.44 14.71 8.86
CA VAL A 226 18.50 15.42 9.72
C VAL A 226 19.25 16.26 10.74
N SER A 227 18.90 17.54 10.83
CA SER A 227 19.31 18.46 11.90
C SER A 227 18.09 18.80 12.74
N TYR A 228 18.19 18.75 14.06
CA TYR A 228 17.05 19.04 14.92
C TYR A 228 17.46 19.76 16.20
N VAL A 229 16.52 20.47 16.78
CA VAL A 229 16.59 21.10 18.10
C VAL A 229 15.32 20.82 18.88
N GLY A 230 15.40 20.79 20.20
CA GLY A 230 14.24 20.52 21.04
C GLY A 230 13.90 21.67 21.96
N GLY A 231 12.63 21.74 22.37
CA GLY A 231 12.12 22.78 23.27
C GLY A 231 10.78 22.42 23.91
N ASN A 232 10.39 23.18 24.91
CA ASN A 232 9.17 22.94 25.68
C ASN A 232 7.92 23.56 25.02
N SER A 233 8.09 24.31 23.96
CA SER A 233 6.96 24.92 23.23
C SER A 233 7.24 25.00 21.73
N LYS A 234 6.20 24.85 20.92
CA LYS A 234 6.23 25.12 19.47
C LYS A 234 6.14 26.64 19.28
N SER A 235 7.30 27.28 19.16
CA SER A 235 7.42 28.76 19.18
C SER A 235 8.44 29.24 18.14
N SER A 236 8.37 30.53 17.82
CA SER A 236 9.36 31.21 16.96
C SER A 236 10.79 31.05 17.50
N ALA A 237 10.93 31.03 18.82
CA ALA A 237 12.24 30.81 19.47
C ALA A 237 12.83 29.42 19.16
N LEU A 238 11.99 28.37 19.13
CA LEU A 238 12.40 27.01 18.75
C LEU A 238 12.83 26.97 17.28
N PHE A 239 12.05 27.59 16.37
CA PHE A 239 12.41 27.68 14.97
C PHE A 239 13.72 28.46 14.76
N ILE A 240 13.87 29.62 15.41
CA ILE A 240 15.12 30.41 15.35
C ILE A 240 16.32 29.60 15.90
N ALA A 241 16.11 28.81 16.95
CA ALA A 241 17.16 27.92 17.45
C ALA A 241 17.61 26.89 16.41
N LEU A 242 16.67 26.32 15.64
CA LEU A 242 16.99 25.46 14.51
C LEU A 242 17.78 26.20 13.43
N LEU A 243 17.36 27.42 13.06
CA LEU A 243 18.08 28.24 12.08
C LEU A 243 19.52 28.53 12.54
N LYS A 244 19.71 28.88 13.83
CA LYS A 244 21.05 29.06 14.41
C LYS A 244 21.89 27.79 14.35
N HIS A 245 21.27 26.62 14.63
CA HIS A 245 21.95 25.33 14.53
C HIS A 245 22.38 25.03 13.08
N LEU A 246 21.51 25.25 12.10
CA LEU A 246 21.85 25.10 10.67
C LEU A 246 22.95 26.06 10.24
N LYS A 247 22.89 27.33 10.68
CA LYS A 247 23.95 28.30 10.42
C LYS A 247 25.32 27.84 10.92
N ALA A 248 25.38 27.25 12.11
CA ALA A 248 26.60 26.74 12.71
C ALA A 248 27.10 25.46 12.01
N THR A 249 26.20 24.61 11.55
CA THR A 249 26.51 23.35 10.87
C THR A 249 26.99 23.58 9.43
N TYR A 250 26.28 24.45 8.69
CA TYR A 250 26.54 24.73 7.27
C TYR A 250 27.24 26.08 7.07
N ARG A 251 28.38 26.26 7.75
CA ARG A 251 29.12 27.54 7.73
C ARG A 251 29.55 27.97 6.34
N ARG A 252 29.99 27.00 5.50
CA ARG A 252 30.50 27.24 4.14
C ARG A 252 29.41 27.48 3.10
N ALA A 253 28.14 27.17 3.41
CA ALA A 253 27.06 27.39 2.47
C ALA A 253 26.90 28.87 2.17
N LYS A 254 26.67 29.22 0.90
CA LYS A 254 26.36 30.60 0.44
C LYS A 254 24.91 30.95 0.77
N THR A 255 23.99 30.05 0.53
CA THR A 255 22.57 30.16 0.90
C THR A 255 22.10 28.91 1.61
N ILE A 256 21.13 29.04 2.51
CA ILE A 256 20.45 27.92 3.18
C ILE A 256 18.96 28.13 2.91
N THR A 257 18.36 27.21 2.12
CA THR A 257 16.95 27.30 1.77
C THR A 257 16.14 26.34 2.65
N LEU A 258 15.04 26.82 3.24
CA LEU A 258 14.08 26.02 3.98
C LEU A 258 12.73 26.04 3.28
N ILE A 259 12.16 24.86 3.08
CA ILE A 259 10.79 24.66 2.62
C ILE A 259 9.97 24.38 3.86
N VAL A 260 9.10 25.33 4.22
CA VAL A 260 8.32 25.34 5.47
C VAL A 260 6.82 25.35 5.19
N ASP A 261 6.01 24.92 6.15
CA ASP A 261 4.56 25.09 6.09
C ASP A 261 4.14 26.55 6.32
N ASN A 262 2.84 26.81 6.25
CA ASN A 262 2.30 28.17 6.45
C ASN A 262 2.02 28.50 7.92
N TYR A 263 2.60 27.77 8.88
CA TYR A 263 2.35 27.99 10.29
C TYR A 263 2.85 29.37 10.76
N ILE A 264 2.14 29.93 11.74
CA ILE A 264 2.32 31.33 12.16
C ILE A 264 3.71 31.67 12.68
N ILE A 265 4.43 30.69 13.27
CA ILE A 265 5.78 30.90 13.82
C ILE A 265 6.81 31.26 12.75
N HIS A 266 6.64 30.74 11.52
CA HIS A 266 7.54 31.05 10.38
C HIS A 266 7.34 32.46 9.86
N LYS A 267 6.15 33.08 10.11
CA LYS A 267 5.78 34.43 9.68
C LYS A 267 5.82 35.44 10.82
N SER A 268 6.21 35.03 12.03
CA SER A 268 6.22 35.90 13.20
C SER A 268 7.21 37.06 13.04
N ARG A 269 6.93 38.16 13.76
CA ARG A 269 7.81 39.35 13.75
C ARG A 269 9.24 38.99 14.19
N GLU A 270 9.40 38.09 15.14
CA GLU A 270 10.71 37.62 15.62
C GLU A 270 11.47 36.87 14.53
N THR A 271 10.81 35.94 13.87
CA THR A 271 11.38 35.16 12.75
C THR A 271 11.78 36.10 11.60
N GLN A 272 10.91 37.02 11.20
CA GLN A 272 11.19 37.97 10.13
C GLN A 272 12.37 38.89 10.46
N ARG A 273 12.44 39.38 11.70
CA ARG A 273 13.59 40.19 12.17
C ARG A 273 14.90 39.39 12.11
N TRP A 274 14.85 38.12 12.54
CA TRP A 274 16.02 37.27 12.51
C TRP A 274 16.47 36.97 11.08
N LEU A 275 15.55 36.63 10.18
CA LEU A 275 15.83 36.37 8.76
C LEU A 275 16.42 37.61 8.07
N LYS A 276 15.89 38.80 8.33
CA LYS A 276 16.41 40.06 7.80
C LYS A 276 17.87 40.29 8.22
N ALA A 277 18.22 39.93 9.46
CA ALA A 277 19.59 40.00 9.96
C ALA A 277 20.51 38.84 9.46
N ASN A 278 19.94 37.86 8.78
CA ASN A 278 20.68 36.69 8.28
C ASN A 278 20.30 36.39 6.82
N PRO A 279 20.70 37.22 5.85
CA PRO A 279 20.29 37.14 4.44
C PRO A 279 20.73 35.85 3.73
N LYS A 280 21.60 35.06 4.34
CA LYS A 280 21.99 33.73 3.90
C LYS A 280 20.80 32.74 3.89
N PHE A 281 19.74 33.00 4.68
CA PHE A 281 18.57 32.14 4.78
C PHE A 281 17.48 32.55 3.81
N ARG A 282 16.98 31.59 3.04
CA ARG A 282 15.83 31.72 2.15
C ARG A 282 14.72 30.81 2.64
N VAL A 283 13.53 31.38 2.89
CA VAL A 283 12.34 30.58 3.28
C VAL A 283 11.37 30.52 2.11
N ILE A 284 10.96 29.32 1.75
CA ILE A 284 9.96 29.02 0.72
C ILE A 284 8.76 28.41 1.41
N TYR A 285 7.59 29.03 1.26
CA TYR A 285 6.35 28.52 1.84
C TYR A 285 5.69 27.52 0.92
N GLN A 286 5.25 26.39 1.50
CA GLN A 286 4.50 25.36 0.78
C GLN A 286 3.11 25.91 0.35
N PRO A 287 2.49 25.32 -0.68
CA PRO A 287 1.08 25.57 -0.98
C PRO A 287 0.21 25.25 0.25
N VAL A 288 -0.87 26.02 0.42
CA VAL A 288 -1.80 25.82 1.53
C VAL A 288 -2.37 24.40 1.48
N TYR A 289 -2.44 23.73 2.64
CA TYR A 289 -2.96 22.37 2.78
C TYR A 289 -2.28 21.30 1.89
N SER A 290 -0.98 21.38 1.72
CA SER A 290 -0.20 20.41 0.92
C SER A 290 0.82 19.63 1.76
N PRO A 291 0.40 18.87 2.79
CA PRO A 291 1.33 18.16 3.68
C PRO A 291 2.20 17.13 2.94
N TRP A 292 1.70 16.54 1.83
CA TRP A 292 2.47 15.60 1.01
C TRP A 292 3.73 16.19 0.37
N VAL A 293 3.86 17.52 0.33
CA VAL A 293 5.06 18.20 -0.16
C VAL A 293 6.17 18.15 0.87
N ASN A 294 5.84 18.03 2.16
CA ASN A 294 6.81 18.02 3.24
C ASN A 294 7.31 16.59 3.54
N HIS A 295 8.47 16.25 3.00
CA HIS A 295 9.06 14.93 3.17
C HIS A 295 9.49 14.63 4.62
N VAL A 296 9.63 15.64 5.47
CA VAL A 296 9.99 15.43 6.88
C VAL A 296 8.86 14.79 7.69
N GLU A 297 7.59 14.89 7.26
CA GLU A 297 6.46 14.22 7.91
C GLU A 297 6.64 12.68 7.95
N ARG A 298 7.21 12.10 6.90
CA ARG A 298 7.53 10.66 6.88
C ARG A 298 8.54 10.28 7.95
N LEU A 299 9.50 11.17 8.21
CA LEU A 299 10.47 10.98 9.28
C LEU A 299 9.81 11.01 10.65
N TRP A 300 8.87 11.95 10.86
CA TRP A 300 8.10 12.04 12.10
C TRP A 300 7.20 10.81 12.30
N GLN A 301 6.59 10.30 11.23
CA GLN A 301 5.85 9.06 11.29
C GLN A 301 6.75 7.89 11.70
N ALA A 302 7.93 7.75 11.11
CA ALA A 302 8.89 6.71 11.47
C ALA A 302 9.36 6.85 12.92
N LEU A 303 9.63 8.09 13.40
CA LEU A 303 9.95 8.37 14.80
C LEU A 303 8.84 7.87 15.73
N HIS A 304 7.58 8.18 15.41
CA HIS A 304 6.45 7.71 16.20
C HIS A 304 6.31 6.19 16.17
N ASP A 305 6.46 5.56 15.01
CA ASP A 305 6.26 4.12 14.86
C ASP A 305 7.36 3.30 15.53
N THR A 306 8.59 3.80 15.57
CA THR A 306 9.74 3.04 16.07
C THR A 306 10.17 3.39 17.48
N ILE A 307 9.95 4.62 17.92
CA ILE A 307 10.51 5.14 19.19
C ILE A 307 9.42 5.54 20.17
N THR A 308 8.42 6.32 19.74
CA THR A 308 7.46 6.91 20.68
C THR A 308 6.15 6.13 20.81
N ARG A 309 5.90 5.12 19.96
CA ARG A 309 4.77 4.23 20.12
C ARG A 309 5.03 3.20 21.20
N ASN A 310 4.05 2.98 22.09
CA ASN A 310 4.15 2.02 23.20
C ASN A 310 5.34 2.24 24.14
N HIS A 311 5.97 3.43 24.15
CA HIS A 311 7.08 3.69 25.06
C HIS A 311 6.62 3.69 26.53
N GLN A 312 7.50 3.32 27.42
CA GLN A 312 7.26 3.29 28.86
C GLN A 312 8.16 4.26 29.62
N CYS A 313 8.40 5.42 29.03
CA CYS A 313 9.27 6.43 29.64
C CYS A 313 8.57 7.10 30.82
N ARG A 314 9.21 7.14 31.96
CA ARG A 314 8.76 7.89 33.15
C ARG A 314 9.04 9.40 33.03
N ARG A 315 9.92 9.78 32.13
CA ARG A 315 10.24 11.16 31.71
C ARG A 315 10.16 11.23 30.20
N GLN A 316 9.96 12.42 29.66
CA GLN A 316 9.88 12.60 28.21
C GLN A 316 11.00 11.88 27.46
N PRO A 317 10.71 11.09 26.43
CA PRO A 317 11.71 10.40 25.61
C PRO A 317 12.42 11.43 24.73
N ILE A 318 13.34 12.20 25.35
CA ILE A 318 14.17 13.15 24.60
C ILE A 318 15.22 12.32 23.86
N PRO A 319 15.27 12.34 22.52
CA PRO A 319 16.34 11.68 21.78
C PRO A 319 17.67 12.31 22.17
N ARG A 320 18.52 11.57 22.89
CA ARG A 320 19.87 12.04 23.19
C ARG A 320 20.63 12.19 21.88
N ARG A 321 21.41 13.27 21.75
CA ARG A 321 22.23 13.62 20.56
C ARG A 321 23.04 12.45 19.97
N LYS A 322 23.34 11.40 20.75
CA LYS A 322 24.12 10.23 20.34
C LYS A 322 23.35 9.12 19.64
N THR A 323 22.02 9.11 19.65
CA THR A 323 21.20 7.99 19.10
C THR A 323 20.75 8.19 17.66
N TRP A 324 20.92 9.38 17.11
CA TRP A 324 20.60 9.70 15.72
C TRP A 324 21.87 9.92 14.90
N SER A 325 22.81 8.98 14.96
CA SER A 325 23.87 8.90 13.95
C SER A 325 23.27 8.33 12.67
N GLY A 326 23.64 8.90 11.51
CA GLY A 326 23.02 8.65 10.19
C GLY A 326 22.91 7.20 9.68
N LYS A 327 23.15 6.20 10.54
CA LYS A 327 22.88 4.78 10.26
C LYS A 327 21.41 4.39 10.43
N SER A 328 20.60 5.18 11.15
CA SER A 328 19.17 4.87 11.36
C SER A 328 18.27 5.27 10.19
N VAL A 329 18.75 6.10 9.27
CA VAL A 329 18.00 6.52 8.07
C VAL A 329 18.16 5.51 6.92
N ALA A 330 19.21 4.69 6.94
CA ALA A 330 19.45 3.65 5.93
C ALA A 330 18.47 2.44 5.99
N VAL A 331 17.61 2.39 7.02
CA VAL A 331 16.57 1.32 7.17
C VAL A 331 15.24 1.74 6.54
N LEU A 332 15.13 2.97 6.03
CA LEU A 332 13.90 3.52 5.43
C LEU A 332 14.01 3.72 3.90
N GLY A 333 14.99 3.07 3.26
CA GLY A 333 15.10 2.97 1.80
C GLY A 333 14.32 1.80 1.25
#